data_c7cafffff4aa415c1b35ae2e9b4a4a75
#
_entry.id   c7cafffff4aa415c1b35ae2e9b4a4a75
#
_cell.length_a   1.000
_cell.length_b   1.000
_cell.length_c   1.000
_cell.angle_alpha   90.00
_cell.angle_beta   90.00
_cell.angle_gamma   90.00
#
_symmetry.space_group_name_H-M   'P 1'
#
loop_
_entity.id
_entity.type
_entity.pdbx_description
1 polymer ?
#
loop_
_entity_poly.entity_id
_entity_poly.type
_entity_poly.pdbx_seq_one_letter_code
_entity_poly.pdbx_strand_id
1 'polypeptide(L)'
;MLLEYSRNKFNNSPFENIRLLEILKGGEVLLKRKEFINLCRNYSPRPNNKEHSSLAHKILAEVTSYHDSQTEKLPVIWLETNCSCDNNISIMNTTYPYLDRFLEETIDLLYSNTFMAAQGQDAVNNLKAAANQKADQFTLVVEGAIPLKEEYNVVFITSQGEVSALEAVKWLGGLAKYVVALGTCASFGGPSAARPNLSQSAAVSEVLDCEVINVSGCPVNADWFVGTIAHLLMYGRPELDDRNRPTLFYGYTIHRNCQRRSYFDNGNLAENLGEIECMFSQGCVGPKTRADCPYRQWINVNWPVEANTPCIGCTNPDFPDGSTPFFTPLPEKKNS
;
A
#
# COMPACT_ATOMS: atom_id res chain seq x y z
N MET A 1 -25.00 1.76 29.59
CA MET A 1 -25.51 3.01 28.98
C MET A 1 -24.87 3.33 27.62
N LEU A 2 -23.64 2.97 27.34
CA LEU A 2 -23.00 3.11 25.98
C LEU A 2 -23.35 1.95 25.01
N LEU A 3 -23.72 0.79 25.51
CA LEU A 3 -24.12 -0.38 24.72
C LEU A 3 -25.59 -0.35 24.24
N GLU A 4 -26.45 0.43 24.87
CA GLU A 4 -27.85 0.60 24.43
C GLU A 4 -28.03 1.65 23.36
N TYR A 5 -27.12 2.62 23.24
CA TYR A 5 -27.19 3.67 22.22
C TYR A 5 -26.88 3.14 20.81
N SER A 6 -26.15 2.02 20.70
CA SER A 6 -25.81 1.41 19.41
C SER A 6 -26.93 0.53 18.83
N ARG A 7 -27.86 0.03 19.66
CA ARG A 7 -28.91 -0.91 19.21
C ARG A 7 -30.04 -0.31 18.38
N ASN A 8 -30.31 0.98 18.51
CA ASN A 8 -31.49 1.59 17.89
C ASN A 8 -31.26 2.30 16.55
N LYS A 9 -30.03 2.33 16.00
CA LYS A 9 -29.74 2.97 14.69
C LYS A 9 -29.52 2.02 13.52
N PHE A 10 -29.59 0.70 13.74
CA PHE A 10 -29.19 -0.29 12.71
C PHE A 10 -30.35 -0.94 11.96
N ASN A 11 -31.60 -0.53 12.16
CA ASN A 11 -32.76 -1.25 11.62
C ASN A 11 -33.17 -0.93 10.18
N ASN A 12 -32.36 -0.21 9.36
CA ASN A 12 -32.70 0.04 7.95
C ASN A 12 -31.48 0.06 7.02
N SER A 13 -30.51 -0.85 7.21
CA SER A 13 -29.35 -0.98 6.34
C SER A 13 -29.55 -2.15 5.34
N PRO A 14 -29.18 -2.01 4.06
CA PRO A 14 -29.23 -3.10 3.08
C PRO A 14 -28.29 -4.28 3.39
N PHE A 15 -27.63 -4.27 4.55
CA PHE A 15 -26.75 -5.33 5.06
C PHE A 15 -27.45 -6.33 5.99
N GLU A 16 -28.81 -6.33 6.04
CA GLU A 16 -29.59 -7.32 6.84
C GLU A 16 -29.31 -8.79 6.50
N ASN A 17 -28.58 -9.10 5.43
CA ASN A 17 -28.20 -10.45 5.05
C ASN A 17 -26.78 -10.88 5.46
N ILE A 18 -26.01 -10.01 6.12
CA ILE A 18 -24.76 -10.40 6.74
C ILE A 18 -25.05 -10.60 8.21
N ARG A 19 -25.08 -11.86 8.67
CA ARG A 19 -25.21 -12.24 10.08
C ARG A 19 -23.95 -11.83 10.89
N LEU A 20 -23.65 -10.53 10.90
CA LEU A 20 -22.52 -9.94 11.66
C LEU A 20 -22.65 -10.17 13.16
N LEU A 21 -23.89 -10.25 13.67
CA LEU A 21 -24.17 -10.51 15.09
C LEU A 21 -23.90 -11.97 15.55
N GLU A 22 -23.84 -12.93 14.64
CA GLU A 22 -23.41 -14.30 14.94
C GLU A 22 -21.89 -14.44 14.98
N ILE A 23 -21.17 -13.55 14.27
CA ILE A 23 -19.70 -13.50 14.25
C ILE A 23 -19.16 -13.04 15.63
N LEU A 24 -19.91 -12.20 16.34
CA LEU A 24 -19.51 -11.62 17.63
C LEU A 24 -19.89 -12.46 18.87
N LYS A 25 -20.52 -13.62 18.72
CA LYS A 25 -21.01 -14.44 19.84
C LYS A 25 -20.30 -15.79 20.01
N GLY A 26 -18.99 -15.79 19.91
CA GLY A 26 -18.17 -16.91 20.42
C GLY A 26 -18.22 -18.18 19.58
N GLY A 27 -17.18 -18.42 18.83
CA GLY A 27 -16.87 -19.64 18.09
C GLY A 27 -16.32 -19.32 16.72
N GLU A 28 -15.14 -19.79 16.42
CA GLU A 28 -14.40 -19.74 15.14
C GLU A 28 -15.21 -19.33 13.90
N VAL A 29 -15.29 -18.04 13.62
CA VAL A 29 -15.75 -17.54 12.32
C VAL A 29 -14.64 -16.70 11.72
N LEU A 30 -13.69 -17.36 11.12
CA LEU A 30 -12.82 -16.79 10.09
C LEU A 30 -13.69 -16.23 8.98
N LEU A 31 -13.64 -14.93 8.73
CA LEU A 31 -14.15 -14.35 7.49
C LEU A 31 -13.59 -15.17 6.32
N LYS A 32 -14.47 -15.78 5.52
CA LYS A 32 -13.98 -16.52 4.34
C LYS A 32 -13.23 -15.53 3.46
N ARG A 33 -12.13 -15.97 2.85
CA ARG A 33 -11.31 -15.14 1.95
C ARG A 33 -12.15 -14.32 0.94
N LYS A 34 -13.25 -14.89 0.44
CA LYS A 34 -14.18 -14.18 -0.46
C LYS A 34 -14.90 -13.01 0.23
N GLU A 35 -15.22 -13.12 1.49
CA GLU A 35 -15.91 -12.09 2.27
C GLU A 35 -14.95 -10.94 2.59
N PHE A 36 -13.71 -11.27 2.98
CA PHE A 36 -12.62 -10.30 3.13
C PHE A 36 -12.36 -9.53 1.83
N ILE A 37 -12.20 -10.23 0.71
CA ILE A 37 -12.00 -9.62 -0.61
C ILE A 37 -13.19 -8.72 -0.98
N ASN A 38 -14.42 -9.16 -0.71
CA ASN A 38 -15.61 -8.36 -0.97
C ASN A 38 -15.70 -7.13 -0.06
N LEU A 39 -15.33 -7.25 1.21
CA LEU A 39 -15.22 -6.10 2.12
C LEU A 39 -14.24 -5.07 1.59
N CYS A 40 -13.03 -5.51 1.23
CA CYS A 40 -12.01 -4.62 0.69
C CYS A 40 -12.39 -4.00 -0.68
N ARG A 41 -13.10 -4.75 -1.55
CA ARG A 41 -13.55 -4.27 -2.87
C ARG A 41 -14.80 -3.39 -2.82
N ASN A 42 -15.72 -3.69 -1.92
CA ASN A 42 -16.98 -2.95 -1.76
C ASN A 42 -16.82 -1.74 -0.84
N TYR A 43 -15.63 -1.56 -0.31
CA TYR A 43 -15.26 -0.39 0.44
C TYR A 43 -15.17 0.81 -0.52
N SER A 44 -16.29 1.50 -0.67
CA SER A 44 -16.36 2.75 -1.41
C SER A 44 -16.83 3.86 -0.47
N PRO A 45 -15.95 4.76 -0.05
CA PRO A 45 -16.37 6.00 0.54
C PRO A 45 -17.02 6.86 -0.56
N ARG A 46 -18.33 6.69 -0.80
CA ARG A 46 -19.05 7.74 -1.54
C ARG A 46 -19.06 8.99 -0.67
N PRO A 47 -18.93 10.20 -1.25
CA PRO A 47 -18.80 11.45 -0.50
C PRO A 47 -19.87 11.72 0.55
N ASN A 48 -21.01 11.03 0.47
CA ASN A 48 -22.13 11.18 1.40
C ASN A 48 -22.21 10.06 2.44
N ASN A 49 -21.24 9.16 2.54
CA ASN A 49 -21.34 7.98 3.40
C ASN A 49 -20.07 7.73 4.23
N LYS A 50 -19.65 8.75 5.00
CA LYS A 50 -18.56 8.64 5.99
C LYS A 50 -18.78 7.49 7.00
N GLU A 51 -20.04 7.06 7.21
CA GLU A 51 -20.39 5.97 8.10
C GLU A 51 -20.00 4.59 7.55
N HIS A 52 -20.05 4.38 6.24
CA HIS A 52 -19.69 3.08 5.63
C HIS A 52 -18.16 2.88 5.54
N SER A 53 -17.42 3.97 5.34
CA SER A 53 -15.96 3.96 5.39
C SER A 53 -15.46 3.53 6.77
N SER A 54 -16.04 4.12 7.81
CA SER A 54 -15.78 3.79 9.21
C SER A 54 -16.13 2.33 9.55
N LEU A 55 -17.15 1.72 8.93
CA LEU A 55 -17.60 0.37 9.27
C LEU A 55 -16.67 -0.73 8.71
N ALA A 56 -16.21 -0.63 7.48
CA ALA A 56 -15.31 -1.63 6.91
C ALA A 56 -13.93 -1.58 7.57
N HIS A 57 -13.44 -0.38 7.91
CA HIS A 57 -12.21 -0.21 8.71
C HIS A 57 -12.39 -0.75 10.14
N LYS A 58 -13.54 -0.51 10.78
CA LYS A 58 -13.84 -1.09 12.09
C LYS A 58 -13.91 -2.60 12.03
N ILE A 59 -14.52 -3.17 11.00
CA ILE A 59 -14.59 -4.62 10.83
C ILE A 59 -13.18 -5.19 10.59
N LEU A 60 -12.35 -4.54 9.78
CA LEU A 60 -10.97 -4.97 9.58
C LEU A 60 -10.15 -4.85 10.87
N ALA A 61 -10.35 -3.79 11.65
CA ALA A 61 -9.71 -3.60 12.95
C ALA A 61 -10.26 -4.57 14.01
N GLU A 62 -11.56 -4.83 14.02
CA GLU A 62 -12.16 -5.82 14.92
C GLU A 62 -11.78 -7.25 14.54
N VAL A 63 -11.62 -7.57 13.25
CA VAL A 63 -11.12 -8.86 12.79
C VAL A 63 -9.65 -9.02 13.13
N THR A 64 -8.84 -8.00 12.98
CA THR A 64 -7.43 -8.02 13.45
C THR A 64 -7.36 -8.09 14.97
N SER A 65 -8.17 -7.34 15.71
CA SER A 65 -8.17 -7.37 17.18
C SER A 65 -8.80 -8.64 17.78
N TYR A 66 -9.74 -9.29 17.09
CA TYR A 66 -10.33 -10.57 17.55
C TYR A 66 -9.37 -11.75 17.36
N HIS A 67 -8.53 -11.69 16.32
CA HIS A 67 -7.41 -12.64 16.19
C HIS A 67 -6.37 -12.50 17.31
N ASP A 68 -6.38 -11.38 18.02
CA ASP A 68 -5.35 -11.02 19.00
C ASP A 68 -5.33 -11.82 20.29
N SER A 69 -6.39 -12.54 20.59
CA SER A 69 -6.39 -13.40 21.80
C SER A 69 -5.82 -14.80 21.57
N GLN A 70 -5.59 -15.23 20.32
CA GLN A 70 -5.15 -16.59 19.98
C GLN A 70 -4.28 -16.74 18.71
N THR A 71 -3.98 -15.71 17.93
CA THR A 71 -3.20 -15.84 16.66
C THR A 71 -1.80 -15.31 16.78
N GLU A 72 -0.86 -16.03 16.19
CA GLU A 72 0.51 -15.56 16.00
C GLU A 72 0.51 -14.30 15.14
N LYS A 73 1.15 -13.23 15.63
CA LYS A 73 1.40 -12.00 14.86
C LYS A 73 2.28 -12.33 13.65
N LEU A 74 2.12 -11.58 12.57
CA LEU A 74 2.98 -11.74 11.41
C LEU A 74 4.38 -11.20 11.72
N PRO A 75 5.44 -12.03 11.74
CA PRO A 75 6.80 -11.54 11.93
C PRO A 75 7.20 -10.67 10.72
N VAL A 76 7.68 -9.45 10.97
CA VAL A 76 8.05 -8.49 9.94
C VAL A 76 9.45 -7.95 10.17
N ILE A 77 10.28 -8.00 9.14
CA ILE A 77 11.51 -7.24 9.01
C ILE A 77 11.25 -6.14 7.99
N TRP A 78 11.32 -4.88 8.41
CA TRP A 78 11.10 -3.72 7.56
C TRP A 78 12.43 -3.02 7.30
N LEU A 79 12.94 -3.21 6.09
CA LEU A 79 14.22 -2.66 5.66
C LEU A 79 14.00 -1.44 4.76
N GLU A 80 14.51 -0.31 5.17
CA GLU A 80 14.56 0.92 4.39
C GLU A 80 15.89 0.99 3.65
N THR A 81 15.83 1.26 2.35
CA THR A 81 16.98 1.37 1.46
C THR A 81 17.04 2.78 0.85
N ASN A 82 17.13 2.94 -0.47
CA ASN A 82 17.11 4.27 -1.09
C ASN A 82 15.66 4.80 -1.17
N CYS A 83 15.17 5.36 -0.08
CA CYS A 83 13.83 5.91 0.06
C CYS A 83 13.83 7.28 0.72
N SER A 84 12.69 7.95 0.67
CA SER A 84 12.41 9.22 1.37
C SER A 84 11.66 9.03 2.68
N CYS A 85 11.44 7.79 3.15
CA CYS A 85 10.63 7.43 4.31
C CYS A 85 9.17 7.93 4.21
N ASP A 86 8.70 8.25 3.02
CA ASP A 86 7.38 8.79 2.76
C ASP A 86 6.28 7.74 2.96
N ASN A 87 6.58 6.46 2.72
CA ASN A 87 5.64 5.38 3.01
C ASN A 87 5.45 5.18 4.52
N ASN A 88 6.51 5.29 5.33
CA ASN A 88 6.39 5.31 6.79
C ASN A 88 5.48 6.44 7.26
N ILE A 89 5.68 7.66 6.75
CA ILE A 89 4.82 8.82 7.06
C ILE A 89 3.38 8.57 6.62
N SER A 90 3.17 7.96 5.45
CA SER A 90 1.84 7.57 5.00
C SER A 90 1.17 6.59 5.97
N ILE A 91 1.89 5.55 6.39
CA ILE A 91 1.37 4.51 7.27
C ILE A 91 1.10 5.05 8.69
N MET A 92 1.82 6.07 9.14
CA MET A 92 1.48 6.79 10.39
C MET A 92 0.08 7.43 10.35
N ASN A 93 -0.49 7.65 9.18
CA ASN A 93 -1.85 8.16 9.01
C ASN A 93 -2.91 7.06 8.89
N THR A 94 -2.56 5.79 9.10
CA THR A 94 -3.57 4.73 9.14
C THR A 94 -4.56 4.98 10.29
N THR A 95 -5.83 4.73 10.03
CA THR A 95 -6.89 4.97 11.01
C THR A 95 -7.51 3.68 11.51
N TYR A 96 -7.36 2.58 10.75
CA TYR A 96 -7.90 1.27 11.12
C TYR A 96 -7.05 0.14 10.55
N PRO A 97 -6.33 -0.58 11.43
CA PRO A 97 -6.08 -0.20 12.83
C PRO A 97 -5.26 1.09 12.90
N TYR A 98 -5.28 1.78 14.03
CA TYR A 98 -4.30 2.84 14.30
C TYR A 98 -2.90 2.25 14.33
N LEU A 99 -1.88 3.08 14.08
CA LEU A 99 -0.49 2.63 13.95
C LEU A 99 -0.01 1.84 15.17
N ASP A 100 -0.32 2.30 16.38
CA ASP A 100 0.02 1.61 17.62
C ASP A 100 -0.53 0.19 17.64
N ARG A 101 -1.81 0.02 17.34
CA ARG A 101 -2.43 -1.31 17.26
C ARG A 101 -1.87 -2.15 16.11
N PHE A 102 -1.60 -1.55 14.95
CA PHE A 102 -0.97 -2.27 13.85
C PHE A 102 0.38 -2.85 14.26
N LEU A 103 1.23 -2.04 14.92
CA LEU A 103 2.55 -2.46 15.38
C LEU A 103 2.50 -3.43 16.56
N GLU A 104 1.51 -3.27 17.46
CA GLU A 104 1.43 -4.07 18.68
C GLU A 104 0.59 -5.34 18.53
N GLU A 105 -0.44 -5.31 17.67
CA GLU A 105 -1.45 -6.36 17.60
C GLU A 105 -1.41 -7.17 16.29
N THR A 106 -1.01 -6.56 15.16
CA THR A 106 -1.06 -7.21 13.84
C THR A 106 0.27 -7.82 13.43
N ILE A 107 1.38 -7.12 13.70
CA ILE A 107 2.71 -7.57 13.33
C ILE A 107 3.59 -7.78 14.55
N ASP A 108 4.54 -8.71 14.44
CA ASP A 108 5.69 -8.83 15.31
C ASP A 108 6.87 -8.14 14.60
N LEU A 109 7.07 -6.84 14.92
CA LEU A 109 8.08 -6.02 14.26
C LEU A 109 9.47 -6.38 14.77
N LEU A 110 10.16 -7.26 14.06
CA LEU A 110 11.48 -7.76 14.42
C LEU A 110 12.59 -6.74 14.17
N TYR A 111 12.42 -5.92 13.13
CA TYR A 111 13.36 -4.87 12.76
C TYR A 111 12.66 -3.78 11.93
N SER A 112 13.05 -2.54 12.16
CA SER A 112 12.76 -1.38 11.30
C SER A 112 13.81 -0.32 11.49
N ASN A 113 14.27 0.33 10.42
CA ASN A 113 15.17 1.46 10.52
C ASN A 113 14.52 2.64 11.27
N THR A 114 13.21 2.86 11.07
CA THR A 114 12.49 4.03 11.62
C THR A 114 11.80 3.75 12.96
N PHE A 115 11.18 2.59 13.14
CA PHE A 115 10.28 2.32 14.27
C PHE A 115 10.95 1.60 15.47
N MET A 116 12.22 1.26 15.39
CA MET A 116 12.91 0.61 16.51
C MET A 116 13.81 1.58 17.29
N ALA A 117 13.99 1.30 18.58
CA ALA A 117 14.84 2.11 19.45
C ALA A 117 16.34 1.74 19.37
N ALA A 118 16.66 0.49 19.00
CA ALA A 118 18.06 0.04 18.88
C ALA A 118 18.75 0.73 17.71
N GLN A 119 20.04 1.05 17.88
CA GLN A 119 20.85 1.76 16.89
C GLN A 119 22.20 1.08 16.68
N GLY A 120 22.87 1.41 15.58
CA GLY A 120 24.23 0.97 15.29
C GLY A 120 24.41 -0.55 15.29
N GLN A 121 25.47 -1.04 15.92
CA GLN A 121 25.81 -2.45 15.94
C GLN A 121 24.75 -3.31 16.64
N ASP A 122 24.07 -2.79 17.67
CA ASP A 122 23.03 -3.53 18.38
C ASP A 122 21.79 -3.75 17.49
N ALA A 123 21.40 -2.77 16.69
CA ALA A 123 20.32 -2.92 15.71
C ALA A 123 20.66 -4.01 14.68
N VAL A 124 21.88 -4.01 14.14
CA VAL A 124 22.33 -5.02 13.18
C VAL A 124 22.43 -6.41 13.82
N ASN A 125 22.88 -6.51 15.06
CA ASN A 125 22.92 -7.79 15.78
C ASN A 125 21.51 -8.35 16.02
N ASN A 126 20.57 -7.49 16.41
CA ASN A 126 19.17 -7.85 16.58
C ASN A 126 18.56 -8.34 15.25
N LEU A 127 18.81 -7.61 14.15
CA LEU A 127 18.37 -8.00 12.81
C LEU A 127 18.89 -9.40 12.44
N LYS A 128 20.19 -9.64 12.61
CA LYS A 128 20.82 -10.94 12.30
C LYS A 128 20.21 -12.07 13.14
N ALA A 129 20.03 -11.85 14.43
CA ALA A 129 19.44 -12.82 15.33
C ALA A 129 17.99 -13.14 14.93
N ALA A 130 17.16 -12.12 14.71
CA ALA A 130 15.76 -12.25 14.33
C ALA A 130 15.60 -12.97 12.98
N ALA A 131 16.35 -12.57 11.95
CA ALA A 131 16.29 -13.18 10.63
C ALA A 131 16.65 -14.66 10.65
N ASN A 132 17.66 -15.06 11.42
CA ASN A 132 18.05 -16.47 11.54
C ASN A 132 17.06 -17.29 12.38
N GLN A 133 16.53 -16.73 13.47
CA GLN A 133 15.57 -17.43 14.34
C GLN A 133 14.20 -17.63 13.66
N LYS A 134 13.79 -16.71 12.80
CA LYS A 134 12.51 -16.69 12.11
C LYS A 134 12.63 -16.97 10.60
N ALA A 135 13.72 -17.61 10.16
CA ALA A 135 13.89 -18.01 8.76
C ALA A 135 12.66 -18.80 8.27
N ASP A 136 12.21 -18.53 7.03
CA ASP A 136 10.99 -19.06 6.40
C ASP A 136 9.67 -18.74 7.13
N GLN A 137 9.69 -17.79 8.07
CA GLN A 137 8.49 -17.39 8.80
C GLN A 137 8.18 -15.90 8.63
N PHE A 138 9.18 -15.03 8.53
CA PHE A 138 8.97 -13.59 8.46
C PHE A 138 8.63 -13.09 7.06
N THR A 139 7.95 -11.95 7.02
CA THR A 139 7.75 -11.14 5.83
C THR A 139 8.83 -10.06 5.79
N LEU A 140 9.59 -10.02 4.71
CA LEU A 140 10.50 -8.92 4.43
C LEU A 140 9.72 -7.81 3.72
N VAL A 141 9.64 -6.65 4.35
CA VAL A 141 9.15 -5.41 3.75
C VAL A 141 10.36 -4.58 3.34
N VAL A 142 10.50 -4.27 2.06
CA VAL A 142 11.57 -3.41 1.55
C VAL A 142 10.96 -2.10 1.09
N GLU A 143 11.39 -0.99 1.68
CA GLU A 143 11.03 0.36 1.29
C GLU A 143 12.21 1.03 0.59
N GLY A 144 11.95 1.56 -0.62
CA GLY A 144 12.99 2.18 -1.45
C GLY A 144 13.56 1.27 -2.54
N ALA A 145 14.18 1.88 -3.53
CA ALA A 145 14.88 1.16 -4.59
C ALA A 145 16.25 0.66 -4.10
N ILE A 146 16.83 -0.28 -4.82
CA ILE A 146 18.12 -0.87 -4.49
C ILE A 146 19.20 -0.26 -5.39
N PRO A 147 20.07 0.62 -4.88
CA PRO A 147 21.20 1.13 -5.65
C PRO A 147 22.17 0.00 -5.96
N LEU A 148 22.56 -0.14 -7.21
CA LEU A 148 23.55 -1.14 -7.64
C LEU A 148 24.97 -0.58 -7.68
N LYS A 149 25.09 0.75 -7.71
CA LYS A 149 26.39 1.42 -7.75
C LYS A 149 26.92 1.59 -6.31
N GLU A 150 28.15 1.12 -6.07
CA GLU A 150 28.72 1.00 -4.72
C GLU A 150 28.66 2.29 -3.89
N GLU A 151 28.96 3.44 -4.50
CA GLU A 151 28.99 4.75 -3.82
C GLU A 151 27.62 5.24 -3.29
N TYR A 152 26.50 4.58 -3.65
CA TYR A 152 25.14 4.93 -3.21
C TYR A 152 24.46 3.81 -2.41
N ASN A 153 25.19 2.76 -2.02
CA ASN A 153 24.63 1.46 -1.74
C ASN A 153 24.70 1.05 -0.26
N VAL A 154 25.26 1.86 0.63
CA VAL A 154 25.42 1.53 2.06
C VAL A 154 24.08 1.61 2.78
N VAL A 155 23.72 0.51 3.47
CA VAL A 155 22.50 0.46 4.32
C VAL A 155 22.84 0.33 5.80
N PHE A 156 23.94 -0.36 6.13
CA PHE A 156 24.45 -0.48 7.49
C PHE A 156 25.92 -0.18 7.56
N ILE A 157 26.35 0.43 8.67
CA ILE A 157 27.75 0.55 9.06
C ILE A 157 27.94 -0.31 10.30
N THR A 158 28.84 -1.28 10.24
CA THR A 158 29.11 -2.23 11.31
C THR A 158 30.56 -2.14 11.75
N SER A 159 30.92 -2.78 12.86
CA SER A 159 32.31 -2.92 13.29
C SER A 159 33.19 -3.71 12.30
N GLN A 160 32.57 -4.44 11.37
CA GLN A 160 33.23 -5.25 10.34
C GLN A 160 33.28 -4.55 8.97
N GLY A 161 32.72 -3.34 8.86
CA GLY A 161 32.64 -2.57 7.64
C GLY A 161 31.20 -2.23 7.22
N GLU A 162 31.07 -1.75 6.01
CA GLU A 162 29.81 -1.36 5.39
C GLU A 162 29.09 -2.59 4.84
N VAL A 163 27.74 -2.56 4.89
CA VAL A 163 26.86 -3.56 4.26
C VAL A 163 26.01 -2.84 3.24
N SER A 164 26.02 -3.31 2.00
CA SER A 164 25.25 -2.72 0.94
C SER A 164 23.75 -3.08 1.04
N ALA A 165 22.90 -2.21 0.49
CA ALA A 165 21.47 -2.48 0.38
C ALA A 165 21.20 -3.76 -0.43
N LEU A 166 21.98 -3.98 -1.49
CA LEU A 166 21.89 -5.17 -2.34
C LEU A 166 22.18 -6.46 -1.55
N GLU A 167 23.29 -6.48 -0.76
CA GLU A 167 23.65 -7.62 0.06
C GLU A 167 22.59 -7.88 1.14
N ALA A 168 22.15 -6.83 1.83
CA ALA A 168 21.11 -6.95 2.86
C ALA A 168 19.79 -7.51 2.31
N VAL A 169 19.33 -6.97 1.17
CA VAL A 169 18.09 -7.42 0.54
C VAL A 169 18.21 -8.86 0.03
N LYS A 170 19.34 -9.24 -0.59
CA LYS A 170 19.56 -10.62 -1.04
C LYS A 170 19.61 -11.60 0.12
N TRP A 171 20.34 -11.25 1.17
CA TRP A 171 20.44 -12.08 2.37
C TRP A 171 19.07 -12.27 3.04
N LEU A 172 18.34 -11.17 3.33
CA LEU A 172 17.05 -11.24 3.99
C LEU A 172 15.97 -11.87 3.10
N GLY A 173 15.98 -11.55 1.80
CA GLY A 173 15.05 -12.12 0.82
C GLY A 173 15.19 -13.63 0.67
N GLY A 174 16.43 -14.15 0.80
CA GLY A 174 16.69 -15.60 0.80
C GLY A 174 16.20 -16.32 2.05
N LEU A 175 15.90 -15.60 3.14
CA LEU A 175 15.38 -16.16 4.40
C LEU A 175 13.89 -15.87 4.62
N ALA A 176 13.29 -14.99 3.83
CA ALA A 176 11.93 -14.52 4.03
C ALA A 176 10.89 -15.51 3.49
N LYS A 177 9.77 -15.67 4.19
CA LYS A 177 8.60 -16.39 3.69
C LYS A 177 7.87 -15.62 2.58
N TYR A 178 7.76 -14.31 2.75
CA TYR A 178 7.18 -13.39 1.79
C TYR A 178 8.07 -12.15 1.65
N VAL A 179 8.09 -11.56 0.45
CA VAL A 179 8.75 -10.29 0.19
C VAL A 179 7.72 -9.29 -0.32
N VAL A 180 7.64 -8.13 0.32
CA VAL A 180 6.76 -7.01 -0.04
C VAL A 180 7.63 -5.81 -0.40
N ALA A 181 7.52 -5.35 -1.64
CA ALA A 181 8.11 -4.09 -2.10
C ALA A 181 7.13 -2.95 -1.82
N LEU A 182 7.47 -2.09 -0.87
CA LEU A 182 6.62 -1.01 -0.37
C LEU A 182 6.94 0.32 -1.06
N GLY A 183 5.95 0.87 -1.75
CA GLY A 183 6.11 2.08 -2.54
C GLY A 183 6.62 1.82 -3.97
N THR A 184 6.47 2.81 -4.85
CA THR A 184 6.85 2.69 -6.27
C THR A 184 8.36 2.55 -6.46
N CYS A 185 9.18 3.11 -5.56
CA CYS A 185 10.64 2.94 -5.61
C CYS A 185 11.03 1.47 -5.42
N ALA A 186 10.51 0.81 -4.40
CA ALA A 186 10.78 -0.61 -4.16
C ALA A 186 10.17 -1.50 -5.24
N SER A 187 8.95 -1.17 -5.71
CA SER A 187 8.21 -1.99 -6.68
C SER A 187 8.79 -1.93 -8.11
N PHE A 188 9.25 -0.74 -8.53
CA PHE A 188 9.58 -0.47 -9.94
C PHE A 188 10.77 0.50 -10.13
N GLY A 189 11.54 0.79 -9.09
CA GLY A 189 12.61 1.78 -9.12
C GLY A 189 12.12 3.22 -8.87
N GLY A 190 10.95 3.60 -9.36
CA GLY A 190 10.28 4.87 -9.08
C GLY A 190 11.15 6.13 -9.28
N PRO A 191 10.92 7.18 -8.48
CA PRO A 191 11.76 8.39 -8.52
C PRO A 191 13.25 8.13 -8.30
N SER A 192 13.63 7.12 -7.54
CA SER A 192 15.04 6.77 -7.30
C SER A 192 15.75 6.26 -8.55
N ALA A 193 15.02 5.58 -9.44
CA ALA A 193 15.53 5.08 -10.71
C ALA A 193 15.20 5.98 -11.93
N ALA A 194 14.58 7.14 -11.70
CA ALA A 194 14.27 8.09 -12.76
C ALA A 194 15.54 8.56 -13.48
N ARG A 195 15.41 8.79 -14.79
CA ARG A 195 16.53 9.24 -15.62
C ARG A 195 17.17 10.53 -15.09
N PRO A 196 18.51 10.59 -15.00
CA PRO A 196 19.51 9.69 -15.61
C PRO A 196 19.91 8.45 -14.78
N ASN A 197 19.25 8.13 -13.65
CA ASN A 197 19.51 6.99 -12.77
C ASN A 197 21.02 6.78 -12.46
N LEU A 198 21.65 7.80 -11.89
CA LEU A 198 23.08 7.80 -11.59
C LEU A 198 23.49 6.73 -10.56
N SER A 199 22.58 6.37 -9.67
CA SER A 199 22.78 5.33 -8.67
C SER A 199 22.59 3.91 -9.22
N GLN A 200 22.12 3.78 -10.47
CA GLN A 200 21.69 2.50 -11.04
C GLN A 200 20.68 1.78 -10.14
N SER A 201 19.76 2.55 -9.55
CA SER A 201 18.73 1.99 -8.68
C SER A 201 17.81 1.05 -9.44
N ALA A 202 17.54 -0.10 -8.85
CA ALA A 202 16.70 -1.18 -9.36
C ALA A 202 15.50 -1.46 -8.46
N ALA A 203 14.46 -2.08 -8.99
CA ALA A 203 13.36 -2.62 -8.20
C ALA A 203 13.79 -3.84 -7.38
N VAL A 204 13.07 -4.15 -6.30
CA VAL A 204 13.37 -5.32 -5.46
C VAL A 204 13.27 -6.63 -6.26
N SER A 205 12.29 -6.73 -7.18
CA SER A 205 12.13 -7.89 -8.05
C SER A 205 13.22 -8.07 -9.10
N GLU A 206 14.05 -7.05 -9.36
CA GLU A 206 15.18 -7.14 -10.29
C GLU A 206 16.44 -7.69 -9.61
N VAL A 207 16.47 -7.73 -8.29
CA VAL A 207 17.62 -8.19 -7.50
C VAL A 207 17.38 -9.47 -6.73
N LEU A 208 16.12 -9.96 -6.67
CA LEU A 208 15.74 -11.20 -6.00
C LEU A 208 15.16 -12.19 -7.01
N ASP A 209 15.52 -13.46 -6.85
CA ASP A 209 15.00 -14.59 -7.65
C ASP A 209 13.71 -15.19 -7.06
N CYS A 210 12.99 -14.46 -6.21
CA CYS A 210 11.73 -14.89 -5.61
C CYS A 210 10.57 -13.99 -6.03
N GLU A 211 9.35 -14.46 -5.82
CA GLU A 211 8.17 -13.65 -6.12
C GLU A 211 8.03 -12.51 -5.09
N VAL A 212 8.00 -11.27 -5.59
CA VAL A 212 7.84 -10.04 -4.80
C VAL A 212 6.42 -9.51 -4.96
N ILE A 213 5.78 -9.18 -3.85
CA ILE A 213 4.46 -8.53 -3.83
C ILE A 213 4.67 -7.02 -3.90
N ASN A 214 4.24 -6.39 -4.98
CA ASN A 214 4.41 -4.96 -5.20
C ASN A 214 3.23 -4.17 -4.64
N VAL A 215 3.45 -3.36 -3.62
CA VAL A 215 2.48 -2.40 -3.09
C VAL A 215 2.91 -1.01 -3.52
N SER A 216 2.63 -0.67 -4.80
CA SER A 216 3.15 0.55 -5.43
C SER A 216 2.31 1.79 -5.08
N GLY A 217 2.99 2.93 -4.97
CA GLY A 217 2.43 4.26 -4.68
C GLY A 217 3.57 5.20 -4.32
N CYS A 218 3.43 6.50 -4.55
CA CYS A 218 4.47 7.48 -4.22
C CYS A 218 3.83 8.70 -3.55
N PRO A 219 3.73 8.57 -2.21
CA PRO A 219 3.89 7.37 -1.38
C PRO A 219 2.72 6.38 -1.49
N VAL A 220 2.86 5.21 -0.87
CA VAL A 220 1.81 4.19 -0.81
C VAL A 220 0.60 4.67 0.01
N ASN A 221 -0.60 4.24 -0.35
CA ASN A 221 -1.75 4.43 0.54
C ASN A 221 -1.64 3.45 1.73
N ALA A 222 -1.80 3.94 2.96
CA ALA A 222 -1.67 3.15 4.17
C ALA A 222 -2.55 1.89 4.15
N ASP A 223 -3.80 1.99 3.66
CA ASP A 223 -4.73 0.87 3.60
C ASP A 223 -4.29 -0.24 2.63
N TRP A 224 -3.54 0.10 1.57
CA TRP A 224 -3.01 -0.92 0.65
C TRP A 224 -1.96 -1.78 1.35
N PHE A 225 -1.10 -1.17 2.14
CA PHE A 225 -0.09 -1.89 2.90
C PHE A 225 -0.73 -2.70 4.03
N VAL A 226 -1.50 -2.07 4.90
CA VAL A 226 -2.17 -2.74 6.03
C VAL A 226 -3.05 -3.89 5.54
N GLY A 227 -3.85 -3.67 4.48
CA GLY A 227 -4.69 -4.72 3.90
C GLY A 227 -3.90 -5.86 3.26
N THR A 228 -2.72 -5.59 2.68
CA THR A 228 -1.82 -6.63 2.17
C THR A 228 -1.25 -7.46 3.32
N ILE A 229 -0.77 -6.82 4.39
CA ILE A 229 -0.26 -7.49 5.60
C ILE A 229 -1.36 -8.33 6.27
N ALA A 230 -2.56 -7.79 6.42
CA ALA A 230 -3.70 -8.52 6.97
C ALA A 230 -4.06 -9.74 6.10
N HIS A 231 -4.01 -9.61 4.76
CA HIS A 231 -4.23 -10.75 3.87
C HIS A 231 -3.14 -11.82 4.02
N LEU A 232 -1.86 -11.41 4.14
CA LEU A 232 -0.75 -12.35 4.36
C LEU A 232 -0.91 -13.11 5.68
N LEU A 233 -1.31 -12.41 6.75
CA LEU A 233 -1.54 -13.00 8.07
C LEU A 233 -2.68 -14.03 8.03
N MET A 234 -3.83 -13.69 7.45
CA MET A 234 -5.04 -14.50 7.53
C MET A 234 -5.14 -15.58 6.44
N TYR A 235 -4.66 -15.29 5.24
CA TYR A 235 -4.94 -16.11 4.05
C TYR A 235 -3.70 -16.43 3.22
N GLY A 236 -2.52 -15.99 3.67
CA GLY A 236 -1.29 -16.07 2.87
C GLY A 236 -1.30 -15.09 1.68
N ARG A 237 -0.61 -15.45 0.62
CA ARG A 237 -0.41 -14.58 -0.54
C ARG A 237 -1.73 -14.16 -1.22
N PRO A 238 -1.93 -12.84 -1.48
CA PRO A 238 -3.06 -12.35 -2.25
C PRO A 238 -2.99 -12.75 -3.73
N GLU A 239 -4.11 -12.64 -4.44
CA GLU A 239 -4.11 -12.68 -5.90
C GLU A 239 -3.43 -11.43 -6.44
N LEU A 240 -2.50 -11.61 -7.40
CA LEU A 240 -1.69 -10.53 -7.97
C LEU A 240 -2.06 -10.27 -9.43
N ASP A 241 -1.87 -9.04 -9.88
CA ASP A 241 -1.97 -8.65 -11.27
C ASP A 241 -0.67 -8.97 -12.06
N ASP A 242 -0.63 -8.59 -13.35
CA ASP A 242 0.51 -8.76 -14.24
C ASP A 242 1.78 -7.99 -13.84
N ARG A 243 1.69 -7.17 -12.79
CA ARG A 243 2.80 -6.41 -12.19
C ARG A 243 3.06 -6.80 -10.74
N ASN A 244 2.60 -8.00 -10.36
CA ASN A 244 2.70 -8.54 -8.99
C ASN A 244 2.08 -7.64 -7.92
N ARG A 245 1.03 -6.86 -8.24
CA ARG A 245 0.30 -6.01 -7.29
C ARG A 245 -0.99 -6.70 -6.84
N PRO A 246 -1.39 -6.60 -5.56
CA PRO A 246 -2.63 -7.19 -5.09
C PRO A 246 -3.84 -6.71 -5.90
N THR A 247 -4.55 -7.62 -6.59
CA THR A 247 -5.74 -7.28 -7.40
C THR A 247 -6.84 -6.66 -6.56
N LEU A 248 -6.78 -6.84 -5.25
CA LEU A 248 -7.63 -6.21 -4.26
C LEU A 248 -7.67 -4.68 -4.38
N PHE A 249 -6.52 -4.05 -4.63
CA PHE A 249 -6.36 -2.60 -4.74
C PHE A 249 -6.10 -2.13 -6.17
N TYR A 250 -5.41 -2.95 -6.96
CA TYR A 250 -4.93 -2.60 -8.31
C TYR A 250 -5.71 -3.32 -9.43
N GLY A 251 -6.84 -3.95 -9.13
CA GLY A 251 -7.62 -4.73 -10.10
C GLY A 251 -8.23 -3.91 -11.24
N TYR A 252 -8.42 -2.59 -11.04
CA TYR A 252 -9.04 -1.72 -12.02
C TYR A 252 -8.24 -0.44 -12.25
N THR A 253 -8.42 0.17 -13.42
CA THR A 253 -7.83 1.49 -13.69
C THR A 253 -8.58 2.58 -12.92
N ILE A 254 -7.86 3.63 -12.55
CA ILE A 254 -8.43 4.83 -11.92
C ILE A 254 -9.55 5.40 -12.79
N HIS A 255 -9.33 5.49 -14.11
CA HIS A 255 -10.31 6.02 -15.06
C HIS A 255 -11.65 5.26 -15.03
N ARG A 256 -11.62 3.92 -14.86
CA ARG A 256 -12.85 3.11 -14.79
C ARG A 256 -13.76 3.54 -13.64
N ASN A 257 -13.18 3.91 -12.51
CA ASN A 257 -13.87 4.21 -11.26
C ASN A 257 -13.92 5.72 -10.94
N CYS A 258 -13.41 6.57 -11.84
CA CYS A 258 -13.31 8.01 -11.64
C CYS A 258 -14.70 8.66 -11.57
N GLN A 259 -14.92 9.54 -10.59
CA GLN A 259 -16.16 10.31 -10.45
C GLN A 259 -16.44 11.20 -11.67
N ARG A 260 -15.38 11.54 -12.44
CA ARG A 260 -15.47 12.36 -13.66
C ARG A 260 -15.63 11.55 -14.93
N ARG A 261 -15.91 10.25 -14.82
CA ARG A 261 -16.04 9.37 -15.98
C ARG A 261 -17.15 9.85 -16.94
N SER A 262 -18.28 10.32 -16.42
CA SER A 262 -19.38 10.85 -17.22
C SER A 262 -18.98 12.10 -18.03
N TYR A 263 -18.13 12.96 -17.50
CA TYR A 263 -17.59 14.09 -18.27
C TYR A 263 -16.76 13.62 -19.45
N PHE A 264 -15.88 12.63 -19.22
CA PHE A 264 -15.09 12.02 -20.30
C PHE A 264 -15.96 11.43 -21.40
N ASP A 265 -16.96 10.62 -21.03
CA ASP A 265 -17.83 9.92 -21.96
C ASP A 265 -18.69 10.90 -22.79
N ASN A 266 -18.98 12.08 -22.26
CA ASN A 266 -19.71 13.17 -22.94
C ASN A 266 -18.77 14.17 -23.67
N GLY A 267 -17.46 13.95 -23.66
CA GLY A 267 -16.48 14.84 -24.27
C GLY A 267 -16.26 16.16 -23.53
N ASN A 268 -16.74 16.30 -22.30
CA ASN A 268 -16.56 17.48 -21.46
C ASN A 268 -15.20 17.40 -20.76
N LEU A 269 -14.18 17.95 -21.40
CA LEU A 269 -12.80 17.95 -20.92
C LEU A 269 -12.44 19.32 -20.34
N ALA A 270 -11.70 19.33 -19.25
CA ALA A 270 -11.21 20.55 -18.62
C ALA A 270 -10.27 21.31 -19.54
N GLU A 271 -10.47 22.61 -19.71
CA GLU A 271 -9.58 23.50 -20.48
C GLU A 271 -8.37 23.95 -19.64
N ASN A 272 -8.57 24.04 -18.32
CA ASN A 272 -7.55 24.47 -17.37
C ASN A 272 -7.48 23.56 -16.13
N LEU A 273 -6.35 23.58 -15.43
CA LEU A 273 -6.25 23.00 -14.09
C LEU A 273 -7.21 23.74 -13.13
N GLY A 274 -7.80 23.02 -12.20
CA GLY A 274 -8.74 23.57 -11.23
C GLY A 274 -10.21 23.44 -11.64
N GLU A 275 -10.52 23.12 -12.88
CA GLU A 275 -11.89 22.90 -13.37
C GLU A 275 -12.46 21.56 -12.92
N ILE A 276 -13.80 21.43 -12.96
CA ILE A 276 -14.50 20.24 -12.48
C ILE A 276 -14.69 19.15 -13.54
N GLU A 277 -14.43 19.48 -14.79
CA GLU A 277 -14.55 18.58 -15.94
C GLU A 277 -13.43 17.53 -15.96
N CYS A 278 -13.46 16.61 -16.91
CA CYS A 278 -12.46 15.55 -16.98
C CYS A 278 -11.06 16.09 -17.28
N MET A 279 -10.10 15.80 -16.41
CA MET A 279 -8.69 16.23 -16.52
C MET A 279 -7.88 15.49 -17.61
N PHE A 280 -8.51 14.70 -18.46
CA PHE A 280 -7.80 13.96 -19.52
C PHE A 280 -7.03 14.87 -20.47
N SER A 281 -7.63 15.99 -20.88
CA SER A 281 -7.00 17.02 -21.69
C SER A 281 -5.78 17.67 -21.02
N GLN A 282 -5.74 17.67 -19.68
CA GLN A 282 -4.67 18.25 -18.89
C GLN A 282 -3.56 17.22 -18.52
N GLY A 283 -3.48 16.11 -19.25
CA GLY A 283 -2.43 15.11 -19.07
C GLY A 283 -2.72 14.07 -17.97
N CYS A 284 -3.99 13.84 -17.64
CA CYS A 284 -4.36 12.77 -16.70
C CYS A 284 -4.02 11.39 -17.27
N VAL A 285 -3.17 10.65 -16.56
CA VAL A 285 -2.77 9.28 -16.92
C VAL A 285 -3.64 8.19 -16.26
N GLY A 286 -4.77 8.57 -15.65
CA GLY A 286 -5.73 7.66 -15.03
C GLY A 286 -6.17 6.48 -15.90
N PRO A 287 -6.34 6.61 -17.23
CA PRO A 287 -6.71 5.50 -18.10
C PRO A 287 -5.72 4.32 -18.10
N LYS A 288 -4.43 4.56 -17.90
CA LYS A 288 -3.38 3.52 -17.82
C LYS A 288 -2.93 3.20 -16.38
N THR A 289 -3.44 3.91 -15.39
CA THR A 289 -3.06 3.77 -13.98
C THR A 289 -4.04 2.88 -13.24
N ARG A 290 -3.53 1.84 -12.57
CA ARG A 290 -4.34 0.93 -11.75
C ARG A 290 -4.18 1.28 -10.28
N ALA A 291 -5.28 1.62 -9.63
CA ALA A 291 -5.42 1.82 -8.19
C ALA A 291 -6.89 2.12 -7.84
N ASP A 292 -7.25 2.07 -6.58
CA ASP A 292 -8.60 2.35 -6.09
C ASP A 292 -8.76 3.75 -5.46
N CYS A 293 -7.84 4.69 -5.78
CA CYS A 293 -7.86 6.07 -5.28
C CYS A 293 -9.23 6.78 -5.38
N PRO A 294 -10.05 6.59 -6.46
CA PRO A 294 -11.38 7.21 -6.54
C PRO A 294 -12.31 6.83 -5.39
N TYR A 295 -12.11 5.67 -4.79
CA TYR A 295 -12.92 5.16 -3.69
C TYR A 295 -12.26 5.40 -2.34
N ARG A 296 -10.97 5.10 -2.24
CA ARG A 296 -10.24 5.10 -0.98
C ARG A 296 -9.77 6.48 -0.60
N GLN A 297 -9.46 7.32 -1.57
CA GLN A 297 -8.84 8.63 -1.38
C GLN A 297 -7.45 8.52 -0.71
N TRP A 298 -6.75 9.62 -0.58
CA TRP A 298 -5.54 9.71 0.18
C TRP A 298 -5.90 10.03 1.63
N ILE A 299 -5.49 9.14 2.55
CA ILE A 299 -5.84 9.23 3.99
C ILE A 299 -7.33 9.55 4.24
N ASN A 300 -8.22 9.00 3.43
CA ASN A 300 -9.68 9.23 3.48
C ASN A 300 -10.12 10.70 3.38
N VAL A 301 -9.30 11.57 2.82
CA VAL A 301 -9.58 13.01 2.71
C VAL A 301 -9.85 13.42 1.28
N ASN A 302 -8.93 13.12 0.36
CA ASN A 302 -9.00 13.58 -1.02
C ASN A 302 -8.05 12.77 -1.93
N TRP A 303 -8.13 12.96 -3.23
CA TRP A 303 -7.18 12.43 -4.20
C TRP A 303 -7.02 13.41 -5.38
N PRO A 304 -5.96 13.30 -6.22
CA PRO A 304 -5.62 14.34 -7.18
C PRO A 304 -6.78 14.83 -8.05
N VAL A 305 -7.57 13.91 -8.65
CA VAL A 305 -8.66 14.32 -9.55
C VAL A 305 -9.82 14.96 -8.79
N GLU A 306 -10.10 14.58 -7.56
CA GLU A 306 -11.08 15.25 -6.71
C GLU A 306 -10.61 16.66 -6.36
N ALA A 307 -9.31 16.86 -6.18
CA ALA A 307 -8.67 18.15 -5.97
C ALA A 307 -8.48 18.96 -7.28
N ASN A 308 -9.17 18.61 -8.35
CA ASN A 308 -9.13 19.28 -9.64
C ASN A 308 -7.75 19.29 -10.32
N THR A 309 -6.96 18.22 -10.12
CA THR A 309 -5.67 18.02 -10.79
C THR A 309 -5.63 16.68 -11.50
N PRO A 310 -4.84 16.50 -12.55
CA PRO A 310 -4.68 15.21 -13.21
C PRO A 310 -4.08 14.13 -12.30
N CYS A 311 -4.46 12.88 -12.49
CA CYS A 311 -3.71 11.75 -11.96
C CYS A 311 -2.35 11.66 -12.67
N ILE A 312 -1.27 11.62 -11.89
CA ILE A 312 0.12 11.55 -12.41
C ILE A 312 0.64 10.12 -12.55
N GLY A 313 -0.14 9.10 -12.15
CA GLY A 313 0.23 7.71 -12.34
C GLY A 313 1.27 7.17 -11.37
N CYS A 314 1.27 7.64 -10.13
CA CYS A 314 2.29 7.30 -9.12
C CYS A 314 2.43 5.80 -8.81
N THR A 315 1.47 4.97 -9.21
CA THR A 315 1.51 3.51 -9.07
C THR A 315 2.00 2.77 -10.31
N ASN A 316 2.33 3.49 -11.39
CA ASN A 316 2.75 2.88 -12.65
C ASN A 316 4.21 2.43 -12.61
N PRO A 317 4.55 1.36 -13.35
CA PRO A 317 5.92 0.88 -13.45
C PRO A 317 6.91 1.89 -14.05
N ASP A 318 6.43 2.77 -14.94
CA ASP A 318 7.22 3.79 -15.62
C ASP A 318 7.21 5.16 -14.90
N PHE A 319 6.67 5.24 -13.69
CA PHE A 319 6.64 6.48 -12.91
C PHE A 319 8.01 6.80 -12.31
N PRO A 320 8.51 8.06 -12.39
CA PRO A 320 7.84 9.24 -12.94
C PRO A 320 8.05 9.45 -14.45
N ASP A 321 9.02 8.79 -15.07
CA ASP A 321 9.48 9.06 -16.45
C ASP A 321 8.37 8.93 -17.51
N GLY A 322 7.45 7.99 -17.32
CA GLY A 322 6.29 7.80 -18.19
C GLY A 322 5.18 8.85 -18.04
N SER A 323 5.33 9.77 -17.10
CA SER A 323 4.34 10.81 -16.78
C SER A 323 4.93 12.22 -16.79
N THR A 324 6.25 12.37 -16.83
CA THR A 324 6.94 13.66 -16.86
C THR A 324 7.09 14.20 -18.29
N PRO A 325 6.99 15.54 -18.47
CA PRO A 325 6.57 16.53 -17.48
C PRO A 325 5.10 16.36 -17.10
N PHE A 326 4.81 16.49 -15.79
CA PHE A 326 3.45 16.36 -15.27
C PHE A 326 2.54 17.47 -15.81
N PHE A 327 1.24 17.15 -15.89
CA PHE A 327 0.21 18.10 -16.32
C PHE A 327 0.44 18.68 -17.71
N THR A 328 0.97 17.87 -18.62
CA THR A 328 1.14 18.25 -20.01
C THR A 328 -0.19 18.14 -20.75
N PRO A 329 -0.75 19.26 -21.24
CA PRO A 329 -1.97 19.23 -22.02
C PRO A 329 -1.82 18.37 -23.29
N LEU A 330 -2.89 17.70 -23.67
CA LEU A 330 -2.93 17.02 -24.97
C LEU A 330 -2.77 18.05 -26.10
N PRO A 331 -2.05 17.71 -27.17
CA PRO A 331 -1.97 18.61 -28.33
C PRO A 331 -3.37 18.88 -28.87
N GLU A 332 -3.66 20.15 -29.13
CA GLU A 332 -4.91 20.55 -29.79
C GLU A 332 -5.11 19.73 -31.07
N LYS A 333 -6.30 19.17 -31.26
CA LYS A 333 -6.64 18.59 -32.56
C LYS A 333 -6.60 19.73 -33.57
N LYS A 334 -5.59 19.75 -34.44
CA LYS A 334 -5.62 20.61 -35.64
C LYS A 334 -6.87 20.20 -36.41
N ASN A 335 -7.87 21.08 -36.39
CA ASN A 335 -9.03 20.93 -37.29
C ASN A 335 -8.50 20.87 -38.72
N SER A 336 -8.48 19.68 -39.29
CA SER A 336 -8.17 19.44 -40.71
C SER A 336 -9.43 19.64 -41.56
#